data_17821baf64fd475110c5e5d6d1f5de3d
#
_entry.id   17821baf64fd475110c5e5d6d1f5de3d
#
_cell.length_a   1.000
_cell.length_b   1.000
_cell.length_c   1.000
_cell.angle_alpha   90.00
_cell.angle_beta   90.00
_cell.angle_gamma   90.00
#
_symmetry.space_group_name_H-M   'P 1'
#
loop_
_entity.id
_entity.type
_entity.pdbx_description
1 polymer ?
#
loop_
_entity_poly.entity_id
_entity_poly.type
_entity_poly.pdbx_seq_one_letter_code
_entity_poly.pdbx_strand_id
1 'polypeptide(L)'
;LDRIGISLSTSDWHWMITLGNPAGFIADGAPDNGQWIITDDNKAMYKFRSEKEREYFRWMCRMYNEGILDPDFATQTHEDYIAKIASGRVVALFDSDWDYQDGEKVLKADGKYGSTYAGLPLTMDKETKCASLMYQGLTTGTGVGITTSCKDPVAAIKFLDFLCSDEGQVLNKWGIEGTNYFLDDE
;
A
#
# COMPACT_ATOMS: atom_id res chain seq x y z
N LEU A 1 -13.97 11.05 -22.97
CA LEU A 1 -12.77 10.67 -22.19
C LEU A 1 -12.88 9.20 -21.90
N ASP A 2 -11.93 8.42 -22.37
CA ASP A 2 -11.78 7.00 -22.09
C ASP A 2 -11.25 6.84 -20.67
N ARG A 3 -12.16 6.77 -19.69
CA ARG A 3 -11.84 6.64 -18.26
C ARG A 3 -11.95 5.21 -17.81
N ILE A 4 -11.07 4.82 -16.91
CA ILE A 4 -11.03 3.54 -16.23
C ILE A 4 -11.59 3.76 -14.82
N GLY A 5 -12.67 3.07 -14.46
CA GLY A 5 -13.29 3.22 -13.16
C GLY A 5 -12.37 2.77 -12.03
N ILE A 6 -11.91 1.52 -12.10
CA ILE A 6 -10.97 0.92 -11.15
C ILE A 6 -9.86 0.25 -11.93
N SER A 7 -8.59 0.50 -11.62
CA SER A 7 -7.46 -0.24 -12.18
C SER A 7 -6.68 -0.96 -11.09
N LEU A 8 -6.10 -2.09 -11.44
CA LEU A 8 -5.28 -2.95 -10.59
C LEU A 8 -4.07 -3.43 -11.39
N SER A 9 -2.97 -3.73 -10.71
CA SER A 9 -1.84 -4.46 -11.28
C SER A 9 -1.77 -5.85 -10.65
N THR A 10 -1.92 -6.89 -11.45
CA THR A 10 -1.81 -8.27 -10.97
C THR A 10 -0.58 -8.98 -11.51
N SER A 11 0.28 -8.25 -12.22
CA SER A 11 1.55 -8.78 -12.70
C SER A 11 2.48 -9.12 -11.54
N ASP A 12 3.14 -10.29 -11.63
CA ASP A 12 4.08 -10.78 -10.63
C ASP A 12 3.47 -10.75 -9.21
N TRP A 13 4.17 -10.22 -8.21
CA TRP A 13 3.73 -10.13 -6.81
C TRP A 13 2.73 -8.97 -6.54
N HIS A 14 2.55 -8.04 -7.47
CA HIS A 14 1.65 -6.88 -7.30
C HIS A 14 0.19 -7.27 -7.01
N TRP A 15 -0.24 -8.46 -7.47
CA TRP A 15 -1.57 -8.98 -7.15
C TRP A 15 -1.87 -9.03 -5.65
N MET A 16 -0.85 -9.23 -4.82
CA MET A 16 -1.04 -9.25 -3.37
C MET A 16 -1.49 -7.88 -2.85
N ILE A 17 -0.91 -6.81 -3.39
CA ILE A 17 -1.18 -5.44 -2.94
C ILE A 17 -2.48 -4.91 -3.54
N THR A 18 -2.69 -5.09 -4.83
CA THR A 18 -3.81 -4.46 -5.53
C THR A 18 -5.10 -5.28 -5.48
N LEU A 19 -5.04 -6.58 -5.24
CA LEU A 19 -6.20 -7.47 -5.21
C LEU A 19 -6.32 -8.26 -3.91
N GLY A 20 -5.24 -8.90 -3.47
CA GLY A 20 -5.27 -9.80 -2.32
C GLY A 20 -5.46 -9.09 -0.98
N ASN A 21 -4.67 -8.07 -0.69
CA ASN A 21 -4.80 -7.31 0.55
C ASN A 21 -6.10 -6.50 0.61
N PRO A 22 -6.49 -5.77 -0.46
CA PRO A 22 -7.80 -5.11 -0.49
C PRO A 22 -8.98 -6.04 -0.24
N ALA A 23 -8.93 -7.30 -0.70
CA ALA A 23 -9.98 -8.26 -0.40
C ALA A 23 -10.19 -8.44 1.11
N GLY A 24 -9.12 -8.57 1.90
CA GLY A 24 -9.22 -8.66 3.36
C GLY A 24 -9.69 -7.35 3.99
N PHE A 25 -9.10 -6.21 3.62
CA PHE A 25 -9.49 -4.91 4.19
C PHE A 25 -10.94 -4.56 3.93
N ILE A 26 -11.39 -4.70 2.70
CA ILE A 26 -12.72 -4.27 2.27
C ILE A 26 -13.79 -5.24 2.75
N ALA A 27 -13.53 -6.56 2.68
CA ALA A 27 -14.51 -7.57 3.06
C ALA A 27 -14.59 -7.79 4.56
N ASP A 28 -13.45 -7.96 5.23
CA ASP A 28 -13.39 -8.37 6.64
C ASP A 28 -12.88 -7.26 7.58
N GLY A 29 -12.38 -6.15 7.05
CA GLY A 29 -11.67 -5.14 7.83
C GLY A 29 -10.34 -5.66 8.39
N ALA A 30 -9.83 -6.76 7.85
CA ALA A 30 -8.64 -7.42 8.33
C ALA A 30 -7.37 -6.61 8.00
N PRO A 31 -6.38 -6.58 8.89
CA PRO A 31 -5.10 -5.96 8.58
C PRO A 31 -4.37 -6.73 7.48
N ASP A 32 -3.52 -6.01 6.74
CA ASP A 32 -2.66 -6.61 5.73
C ASP A 32 -1.53 -7.42 6.39
N ASN A 33 -1.77 -8.68 6.64
CA ASN A 33 -0.79 -9.62 7.17
C ASN A 33 -0.67 -10.88 6.28
N GLY A 34 -0.79 -10.67 4.99
CA GLY A 34 -0.66 -11.72 3.98
C GLY A 34 -1.94 -12.55 3.82
N GLN A 35 -1.81 -13.86 3.76
CA GLN A 35 -2.90 -14.77 3.41
C GLN A 35 -3.67 -15.33 4.62
N TRP A 36 -3.27 -14.98 5.85
CA TRP A 36 -3.81 -15.51 7.06
C TRP A 36 -4.41 -14.43 7.94
N ILE A 37 -5.55 -14.73 8.53
CA ILE A 37 -6.21 -13.90 9.54
C ILE A 37 -6.10 -14.63 10.87
N ILE A 38 -5.76 -13.90 11.92
CA ILE A 38 -5.87 -14.39 13.28
C ILE A 38 -7.20 -13.87 13.83
N THR A 39 -8.10 -14.80 14.10
CA THR A 39 -9.43 -14.49 14.64
C THR A 39 -9.35 -14.08 16.12
N ASP A 40 -10.41 -13.44 16.65
CA ASP A 40 -10.47 -13.00 18.05
C ASP A 40 -10.31 -14.16 19.06
N ASP A 41 -10.64 -15.39 18.67
CA ASP A 41 -10.41 -16.60 19.46
C ASP A 41 -9.03 -17.25 19.21
N ASN A 42 -8.09 -16.49 18.66
CA ASN A 42 -6.70 -16.88 18.38
C ASN A 42 -6.55 -18.09 17.43
N LYS A 43 -7.47 -18.25 16.49
CA LYS A 43 -7.33 -19.26 15.45
C LYS A 43 -6.81 -18.64 14.16
N ALA A 44 -5.91 -19.36 13.49
CA ALA A 44 -5.47 -19.00 12.15
C ALA A 44 -6.50 -19.44 11.11
N MET A 45 -6.96 -18.52 10.29
CA MET A 45 -7.85 -18.77 9.16
C MET A 45 -7.20 -18.31 7.86
N TYR A 46 -7.30 -19.14 6.83
CA TYR A 46 -6.87 -18.73 5.50
C TYR A 46 -7.93 -17.80 4.90
N LYS A 47 -7.58 -16.52 4.72
CA LYS A 47 -8.54 -15.46 4.42
C LYS A 47 -9.36 -15.71 3.16
N PHE A 48 -8.76 -16.24 2.09
CA PHE A 48 -9.47 -16.52 0.82
C PHE A 48 -10.50 -17.65 0.91
N ARG A 49 -10.74 -18.22 2.09
CA ARG A 49 -11.83 -19.17 2.35
C ARG A 49 -13.04 -18.52 3.02
N SER A 50 -12.96 -17.26 3.40
CA SER A 50 -14.09 -16.56 4.03
C SER A 50 -15.22 -16.30 3.03
N GLU A 51 -16.47 -16.33 3.50
CA GLU A 51 -17.62 -16.00 2.65
C GLU A 51 -17.63 -14.51 2.29
N LYS A 52 -17.20 -13.64 3.19
CA LYS A 52 -17.09 -12.20 2.95
C LYS A 52 -16.10 -11.88 1.82
N GLU A 53 -14.95 -12.51 1.78
CA GLU A 53 -14.03 -12.33 0.66
C GLU A 53 -14.59 -12.91 -0.65
N ARG A 54 -15.35 -14.00 -0.58
CA ARG A 54 -16.06 -14.51 -1.74
C ARG A 54 -17.06 -13.49 -2.29
N GLU A 55 -17.78 -12.78 -1.42
CA GLU A 55 -18.68 -11.69 -1.82
C GLU A 55 -17.90 -10.52 -2.44
N TYR A 56 -16.75 -10.17 -1.91
CA TYR A 56 -15.86 -9.18 -2.51
C TYR A 56 -15.45 -9.58 -3.94
N PHE A 57 -15.02 -10.81 -4.16
CA PHE A 57 -14.66 -11.28 -5.50
C PHE A 57 -15.86 -11.37 -6.45
N ARG A 58 -17.06 -11.70 -5.97
CA ARG A 58 -18.30 -11.59 -6.76
C ARG A 58 -18.57 -10.14 -7.17
N TRP A 59 -18.35 -9.20 -6.27
CA TRP A 59 -18.47 -7.79 -6.57
C TRP A 59 -17.43 -7.35 -7.61
N MET A 60 -16.18 -7.78 -7.50
CA MET A 60 -15.13 -7.52 -8.50
C MET A 60 -15.50 -8.08 -9.88
N CYS A 61 -16.01 -9.31 -9.94
CA CYS A 61 -16.52 -9.90 -11.19
C CYS A 61 -17.65 -9.06 -11.80
N ARG A 62 -18.55 -8.54 -10.98
CA ARG A 62 -19.60 -7.62 -11.45
C ARG A 62 -19.01 -6.34 -12.01
N MET A 63 -18.04 -5.71 -11.30
CA MET A 63 -17.38 -4.49 -11.79
C MET A 63 -16.66 -4.72 -13.13
N TYR A 64 -16.08 -5.88 -13.33
CA TYR A 64 -15.49 -6.26 -14.61
C TYR A 64 -16.53 -6.37 -15.71
N ASN A 65 -17.63 -7.09 -15.46
CA ASN A 65 -18.70 -7.30 -16.44
C ASN A 65 -19.44 -6.00 -16.80
N GLU A 66 -19.50 -5.05 -15.87
CA GLU A 66 -20.09 -3.72 -16.08
C GLU A 66 -19.11 -2.72 -16.74
N GLY A 67 -17.86 -3.15 -17.01
CA GLY A 67 -16.83 -2.30 -17.63
C GLY A 67 -16.27 -1.20 -16.70
N ILE A 68 -16.44 -1.36 -15.39
CA ILE A 68 -15.90 -0.44 -14.37
C ILE A 68 -14.47 -0.82 -14.04
N LEU A 69 -14.18 -2.11 -13.87
CA LEU A 69 -12.83 -2.61 -13.69
C LEU A 69 -12.08 -2.60 -15.01
N ASP A 70 -10.83 -2.18 -14.97
CA ASP A 70 -9.90 -2.17 -16.11
C ASP A 70 -9.90 -3.56 -16.80
N PRO A 71 -10.24 -3.64 -18.09
CA PRO A 71 -10.29 -4.94 -18.77
C PRO A 71 -8.92 -5.63 -18.84
N ASP A 72 -7.84 -4.87 -18.78
CA ASP A 72 -6.49 -5.38 -18.87
C ASP A 72 -5.87 -5.73 -17.51
N PHE A 73 -6.62 -5.56 -16.40
CA PHE A 73 -6.09 -5.67 -15.04
C PHE A 73 -5.30 -6.97 -14.78
N ALA A 74 -5.68 -8.06 -15.44
CA ALA A 74 -5.07 -9.38 -15.27
C ALA A 74 -3.88 -9.66 -16.23
N THR A 75 -3.65 -8.79 -17.21
CA THR A 75 -2.68 -9.02 -18.29
C THR A 75 -1.70 -7.88 -18.49
N GLN A 76 -2.01 -6.68 -17.98
CA GLN A 76 -1.13 -5.53 -18.09
C GLN A 76 0.13 -5.70 -17.24
N THR A 77 1.21 -5.10 -17.69
CA THR A 77 2.43 -4.98 -16.87
C THR A 77 2.24 -3.92 -15.77
N HIS A 78 3.14 -3.90 -14.79
CA HIS A 78 3.13 -2.84 -13.79
C HIS A 78 3.42 -1.46 -14.44
N GLU A 79 4.32 -1.41 -15.41
CA GLU A 79 4.61 -0.19 -16.17
C GLU A 79 3.38 0.33 -16.92
N ASP A 80 2.57 -0.55 -17.52
CA ASP A 80 1.31 -0.16 -18.19
C ASP A 80 0.31 0.40 -17.19
N TYR A 81 0.21 -0.22 -16.01
CA TYR A 81 -0.62 0.25 -14.89
C TYR A 81 -0.21 1.67 -14.47
N ILE A 82 1.08 1.91 -14.20
CA ILE A 82 1.61 3.23 -13.84
C ILE A 82 1.38 4.26 -14.97
N ALA A 83 1.55 3.86 -16.24
CA ALA A 83 1.28 4.74 -17.37
C ALA A 83 -0.20 5.15 -17.47
N LYS A 84 -1.14 4.24 -17.19
CA LYS A 84 -2.57 4.56 -17.12
C LYS A 84 -2.86 5.58 -16.01
N ILE A 85 -2.25 5.44 -14.83
CA ILE A 85 -2.34 6.40 -13.73
C ILE A 85 -1.78 7.77 -14.15
N ALA A 86 -0.56 7.80 -14.68
CA ALA A 86 0.11 9.01 -15.14
C ALA A 86 -0.68 9.78 -16.21
N SER A 87 -1.47 9.07 -17.02
CA SER A 87 -2.35 9.70 -18.00
C SER A 87 -3.54 10.46 -17.40
N GLY A 88 -3.89 10.19 -16.13
CA GLY A 88 -5.06 10.74 -15.45
C GLY A 88 -6.38 10.08 -15.86
N ARG A 89 -6.32 8.88 -16.44
CA ARG A 89 -7.52 8.14 -16.90
C ARG A 89 -8.15 7.30 -15.79
N VAL A 90 -7.38 6.88 -14.79
CA VAL A 90 -7.82 6.01 -13.70
C VAL A 90 -8.53 6.83 -12.63
N VAL A 91 -9.76 6.45 -12.29
CA VAL A 91 -10.60 7.16 -11.30
C VAL A 91 -10.33 6.66 -9.89
N ALA A 92 -10.20 5.36 -9.71
CA ALA A 92 -9.94 4.72 -8.43
C ALA A 92 -8.95 3.56 -8.59
N LEU A 93 -8.24 3.27 -7.52
CA LEU A 93 -7.32 2.14 -7.42
C LEU A 93 -7.36 1.55 -6.01
N PHE A 94 -7.01 0.28 -5.88
CA PHE A 94 -6.75 -0.37 -4.60
C PHE A 94 -5.26 -0.68 -4.57
N ASP A 95 -4.50 0.14 -3.84
CA ASP A 95 -3.06 0.01 -3.87
C ASP A 95 -2.41 0.68 -2.65
N SER A 96 -1.14 0.42 -2.45
CA SER A 96 -0.29 1.15 -1.53
C SER A 96 0.30 2.40 -2.21
N ASP A 97 0.39 3.49 -1.48
CA ASP A 97 0.87 4.77 -2.03
C ASP A 97 2.26 4.68 -2.66
N TRP A 98 3.16 3.90 -2.07
CA TRP A 98 4.50 3.69 -2.60
C TRP A 98 4.52 2.96 -3.95
N ASP A 99 3.49 2.18 -4.29
CA ASP A 99 3.42 1.42 -5.55
C ASP A 99 2.93 2.28 -6.72
N TYR A 100 1.92 3.12 -6.52
CA TYR A 100 1.38 3.98 -7.59
C TYR A 100 1.97 5.39 -7.65
N GLN A 101 2.79 5.79 -6.68
CA GLN A 101 3.28 7.18 -6.52
C GLN A 101 4.00 7.73 -7.75
N ASP A 102 4.67 6.90 -8.54
CA ASP A 102 5.41 7.37 -9.71
C ASP A 102 4.46 7.88 -10.81
N GLY A 103 3.31 7.24 -10.99
CA GLY A 103 2.25 7.77 -11.84
C GLY A 103 1.67 9.08 -11.30
N GLU A 104 1.48 9.17 -9.99
CA GLU A 104 0.97 10.39 -9.34
C GLU A 104 1.97 11.56 -9.41
N LYS A 105 3.27 11.31 -9.33
CA LYS A 105 4.31 12.34 -9.53
C LYS A 105 4.21 12.98 -10.91
N VAL A 106 3.93 12.21 -11.95
CA VAL A 106 3.70 12.74 -13.31
C VAL A 106 2.48 13.65 -13.35
N LEU A 107 1.36 13.24 -12.73
CA LEU A 107 0.15 14.07 -12.63
C LEU A 107 0.44 15.41 -11.93
N LYS A 108 1.18 15.38 -10.83
CA LYS A 108 1.58 16.60 -10.10
C LYS A 108 2.50 17.49 -10.95
N ALA A 109 3.48 16.92 -11.66
CA ALA A 109 4.37 17.65 -12.54
C ALA A 109 3.62 18.33 -13.70
N ASP A 110 2.56 17.69 -14.21
CA ASP A 110 1.67 18.24 -15.23
C ASP A 110 0.63 19.25 -14.69
N GLY A 111 0.67 19.57 -13.39
CA GLY A 111 -0.31 20.45 -12.74
C GLY A 111 -1.71 19.84 -12.59
N LYS A 112 -1.87 18.55 -12.76
CA LYS A 112 -3.16 17.82 -12.69
C LYS A 112 -3.50 17.40 -11.25
N TYR A 113 -3.37 18.30 -10.29
CA TYR A 113 -3.58 18.01 -8.87
C TYR A 113 -5.00 17.46 -8.56
N GLY A 114 -6.01 17.85 -9.33
CA GLY A 114 -7.36 17.32 -9.19
C GLY A 114 -7.55 15.86 -9.65
N SER A 115 -6.49 15.24 -10.20
CA SER A 115 -6.46 13.84 -10.61
C SER A 115 -5.55 12.97 -9.74
N THR A 116 -5.06 13.51 -8.62
CA THR A 116 -4.31 12.75 -7.62
C THR A 116 -5.24 12.03 -6.66
N TYR A 117 -4.72 11.07 -5.92
CA TYR A 117 -5.54 10.15 -5.12
C TYR A 117 -5.56 10.55 -3.65
N ALA A 118 -6.70 10.32 -3.01
CA ALA A 118 -6.88 10.43 -1.57
C ALA A 118 -7.29 9.07 -1.00
N GLY A 119 -6.70 8.67 0.11
CA GLY A 119 -7.04 7.43 0.79
C GLY A 119 -8.48 7.45 1.31
N LEU A 120 -9.26 6.43 0.95
CA LEU A 120 -10.62 6.24 1.44
C LEU A 120 -10.71 4.91 2.18
N PRO A 121 -11.01 4.92 3.50
CA PRO A 121 -11.30 3.71 4.23
C PRO A 121 -12.68 3.19 3.82
N LEU A 122 -12.71 2.08 3.11
CA LEU A 122 -13.94 1.47 2.58
C LEU A 122 -14.11 0.04 3.10
N THR A 123 -15.35 -0.35 3.36
CA THR A 123 -15.75 -1.73 3.65
C THR A 123 -17.00 -2.10 2.86
N MET A 124 -17.25 -3.39 2.68
CA MET A 124 -18.41 -3.90 1.95
C MET A 124 -19.73 -3.62 2.66
N ASP A 125 -19.70 -3.50 3.99
CA ASP A 125 -20.89 -3.27 4.83
C ASP A 125 -20.57 -2.27 5.95
N LYS A 126 -21.62 -1.81 6.64
CA LYS A 126 -21.53 -0.82 7.72
C LYS A 126 -21.07 -1.42 9.06
N GLU A 127 -21.20 -2.72 9.23
CA GLU A 127 -20.85 -3.45 10.44
C GLU A 127 -19.36 -3.77 10.49
N THR A 128 -18.72 -3.92 9.33
CA THR A 128 -17.28 -4.18 9.22
C THR A 128 -16.48 -2.93 9.56
N LYS A 129 -15.69 -3.01 10.62
CA LYS A 129 -14.76 -1.94 10.98
C LYS A 129 -13.56 -1.96 10.06
N CYS A 130 -13.28 -0.85 9.41
CA CYS A 130 -12.08 -0.71 8.62
C CYS A 130 -10.83 -0.78 9.52
N ALA A 131 -9.90 -1.66 9.20
CA ALA A 131 -8.59 -1.68 9.84
C ALA A 131 -7.76 -0.49 9.31
N SER A 132 -7.87 0.65 9.97
CA SER A 132 -7.17 1.88 9.59
C SER A 132 -5.67 1.86 9.95
N LEU A 133 -5.23 0.91 10.78
CA LEU A 133 -3.86 0.79 11.23
C LEU A 133 -3.38 -0.65 11.03
N MET A 134 -2.35 -0.78 10.24
CA MET A 134 -1.59 -2.02 10.15
C MET A 134 -0.65 -2.09 11.35
N TYR A 135 -0.85 -3.06 12.25
CA TYR A 135 0.12 -3.33 13.31
C TYR A 135 1.34 -4.02 12.68
N GLN A 136 2.39 -3.25 12.52
CA GLN A 136 3.70 -3.84 12.25
C GLN A 136 4.35 -4.16 13.59
N GLY A 137 4.55 -5.44 13.85
CA GLY A 137 5.30 -5.88 15.02
C GLY A 137 6.72 -5.30 15.04
N LEU A 138 7.45 -5.53 16.12
CA LEU A 138 8.86 -5.11 16.28
C LEU A 138 9.79 -5.64 15.18
N THR A 139 9.35 -6.66 14.45
CA THR A 139 10.10 -7.26 13.34
C THR A 139 9.21 -7.30 12.09
N THR A 140 9.62 -6.59 11.05
CA THR A 140 8.88 -6.52 9.78
C THR A 140 9.40 -7.49 8.71
N GLY A 141 10.27 -8.42 9.07
CA GLY A 141 10.95 -9.30 8.11
C GLY A 141 12.08 -8.63 7.34
N THR A 142 12.26 -7.33 7.50
CA THR A 142 13.40 -6.57 6.98
C THR A 142 14.27 -6.14 8.14
N GLY A 143 15.57 -6.27 7.99
CA GLY A 143 16.51 -5.89 9.03
C GLY A 143 17.84 -5.45 8.44
N VAL A 144 18.59 -4.67 9.20
CA VAL A 144 19.95 -4.29 8.87
C VAL A 144 20.91 -5.27 9.56
N GLY A 145 21.76 -5.92 8.77
CA GLY A 145 22.76 -6.86 9.27
C GLY A 145 24.17 -6.28 9.17
N ILE A 146 25.01 -6.57 10.15
CA ILE A 146 26.45 -6.28 10.10
C ILE A 146 27.14 -7.53 9.57
N THR A 147 27.82 -7.44 8.44
CA THR A 147 28.47 -8.56 7.80
C THR A 147 29.78 -8.94 8.53
N THR A 148 30.22 -10.18 8.36
CA THR A 148 31.49 -10.67 8.91
C THR A 148 32.74 -9.98 8.32
N SER A 149 32.59 -9.27 7.19
CA SER A 149 33.65 -8.46 6.58
C SER A 149 33.77 -7.05 7.18
N CYS A 150 32.86 -6.67 8.08
CA CYS A 150 32.92 -5.37 8.76
C CYS A 150 34.17 -5.29 9.64
N LYS A 151 35.02 -4.28 9.40
CA LYS A 151 36.27 -4.08 10.14
C LYS A 151 36.06 -3.54 11.56
N ASP A 152 35.00 -2.78 11.77
CA ASP A 152 34.62 -2.22 13.08
C ASP A 152 33.13 -2.42 13.33
N PRO A 153 32.72 -3.59 13.82
CA PRO A 153 31.32 -3.89 14.10
C PRO A 153 30.79 -3.04 15.28
N VAL A 154 31.66 -2.56 16.18
CA VAL A 154 31.25 -1.72 17.30
C VAL A 154 30.86 -0.33 16.81
N ALA A 155 31.63 0.27 15.89
CA ALA A 155 31.26 1.52 15.26
C ALA A 155 29.96 1.37 14.43
N ALA A 156 29.81 0.25 13.72
CA ALA A 156 28.60 -0.02 12.95
C ALA A 156 27.36 -0.13 13.82
N ILE A 157 27.39 -0.84 14.96
CA ILE A 157 26.25 -0.94 15.85
C ILE A 157 25.91 0.40 16.52
N LYS A 158 26.91 1.19 16.90
CA LYS A 158 26.69 2.54 17.44
C LYS A 158 26.01 3.47 16.44
N PHE A 159 26.36 3.34 15.16
CA PHE A 159 25.70 4.10 14.10
C PHE A 159 24.24 3.67 13.92
N LEU A 160 23.96 2.37 13.95
CA LEU A 160 22.59 1.85 13.88
C LEU A 160 21.77 2.29 15.11
N ASP A 161 22.37 2.26 16.31
CA ASP A 161 21.75 2.73 17.54
C ASP A 161 21.42 4.23 17.46
N PHE A 162 22.35 5.05 16.94
CA PHE A 162 22.09 6.46 16.67
C PHE A 162 20.92 6.66 15.70
N LEU A 163 20.85 5.88 14.62
CA LEU A 163 19.72 5.96 13.67
C LEU A 163 18.37 5.61 14.31
N CYS A 164 18.37 4.81 15.38
CA CYS A 164 17.17 4.50 16.14
C CYS A 164 16.80 5.54 17.20
N SER A 165 17.69 6.51 17.50
CA SER A 165 17.39 7.61 18.40
C SER A 165 16.44 8.63 17.78
N ASP A 166 15.78 9.46 18.60
CA ASP A 166 14.89 10.52 18.12
C ASP A 166 15.63 11.47 17.15
N GLU A 167 16.85 11.87 17.50
CA GLU A 167 17.69 12.72 16.66
C GLU A 167 18.01 12.03 15.32
N GLY A 168 18.41 10.76 15.34
CA GLY A 168 18.69 9.97 14.14
C GLY A 168 17.45 9.79 13.26
N GLN A 169 16.26 9.60 13.86
CA GLN A 169 15.02 9.50 13.12
C GLN A 169 14.63 10.83 12.47
N VAL A 170 14.75 11.94 13.17
CA VAL A 170 14.51 13.28 12.60
C VAL A 170 15.47 13.55 11.45
N LEU A 171 16.76 13.33 11.67
CA LEU A 171 17.78 13.53 10.64
C LEU A 171 17.51 12.68 9.38
N ASN A 172 17.14 11.40 9.56
CA ASN A 172 16.92 10.46 8.45
C ASN A 172 15.61 10.75 7.68
N LYS A 173 14.56 11.19 8.37
CA LYS A 173 13.22 11.38 7.78
C LYS A 173 13.01 12.81 7.27
N TRP A 174 13.49 13.78 7.97
CA TRP A 174 13.21 15.20 7.74
C TRP A 174 14.46 15.97 7.28
N GLY A 175 15.64 15.53 7.72
CA GLY A 175 16.91 16.20 7.42
C GLY A 175 17.29 17.20 8.51
N ILE A 176 17.88 18.31 8.10
CA ILE A 176 18.41 19.35 8.98
C ILE A 176 17.40 20.49 9.06
N GLU A 177 17.02 20.87 10.28
CA GLU A 177 16.15 22.01 10.53
C GLU A 177 16.76 23.32 9.97
N GLY A 178 15.91 24.15 9.40
CA GLY A 178 16.34 25.41 8.74
C GLY A 178 16.95 25.21 7.35
N THR A 179 17.19 23.94 6.93
CA THR A 179 17.73 23.61 5.60
C THR A 179 16.79 22.73 4.80
N ASN A 180 16.34 21.61 5.36
CA ASN A 180 15.48 20.65 4.70
C ASN A 180 14.03 20.78 5.15
N TYR A 181 13.79 21.23 6.36
CA TYR A 181 12.47 21.50 6.92
C TYR A 181 12.48 22.69 7.86
N PHE A 182 11.32 23.27 8.09
CA PHE A 182 11.08 24.36 9.03
C PHE A 182 9.89 23.95 9.91
N LEU A 183 10.00 24.22 11.22
CA LEU A 183 8.85 24.06 12.12
C LEU A 183 7.94 25.26 11.98
N ASP A 184 6.65 25.02 11.93
CA ASP A 184 5.61 26.04 11.96
C ASP A 184 5.25 26.35 13.42
N ASP A 185 4.96 27.61 13.73
CA ASP A 185 4.64 28.05 15.09
C ASP A 185 3.17 27.76 15.50
N GLU A 186 2.46 26.85 14.81
CA GLU A 186 1.09 26.46 15.15
C GLU A 186 0.98 25.25 16.09
#